data_13370ebb1d96dd283b3b232584047d9c
#
_entry.id   13370ebb1d96dd283b3b232584047d9c
#
_cell.length_a   1.000
_cell.length_b   1.000
_cell.length_c   1.000
_cell.angle_alpha   90.00
_cell.angle_beta   90.00
_cell.angle_gamma   90.00
#
_symmetry.space_group_name_H-M   'P 1'
#
loop_
_entity.id
_entity.type
_entity.pdbx_description
1 polymer ?
#
loop_
_entity_poly.entity_id
_entity_poly.type
_entity_poly.pdbx_seq_one_letter_code
_entity_poly.pdbx_strand_id
1 'polypeptide(L)'
;MHLSRRTPLVAALFLLSACPLRANAAADPSGHWEGKIQMPDNELSITVDLARSATGGWMGSLSIPVSTTIDVPLSDMTVEGTAVRFMASLPGKTTFDGSLSADANGLSGTVSNFHGTVPFQLTRNGEARVNVPPPSSALPKSFEGAWEGTLDVGGKVMRIVLKLSPAADGTAMATLINLDQGNQEIPVTTVTVKEAQLQLESRVVSGTYRGTLGPGGEIVGEWVQRAVRLPLVFRRPVATESR
;
A
#
# COMPACT_ATOMS: atom_id res chain seq x y z
N MET A 1 28.50 92.45 -2.04
CA MET A 1 27.09 92.05 -2.27
C MET A 1 27.10 90.65 -2.93
N HIS A 2 27.16 89.53 -2.14
CA HIS A 2 27.18 88.17 -2.64
C HIS A 2 25.87 87.49 -2.24
N LEU A 3 25.01 87.19 -3.21
CA LEU A 3 23.84 86.41 -3.01
C LEU A 3 24.22 84.89 -3.12
N SER A 4 24.10 84.21 -1.99
CA SER A 4 24.21 82.72 -1.93
C SER A 4 22.89 82.10 -2.33
N ARG A 5 22.87 81.33 -3.43
CA ARG A 5 21.74 80.51 -3.86
C ARG A 5 21.79 79.20 -3.11
N ARG A 6 20.79 78.94 -2.29
CA ARG A 6 20.57 77.62 -1.64
C ARG A 6 19.71 76.75 -2.54
N THR A 7 20.26 75.63 -2.99
CA THR A 7 19.54 74.55 -3.73
C THR A 7 18.85 73.65 -2.74
N PRO A 8 17.55 73.33 -2.89
CA PRO A 8 16.90 72.30 -2.05
C PRO A 8 17.23 70.93 -2.53
N LEU A 9 17.70 70.10 -1.61
CA LEU A 9 17.93 68.66 -1.78
C LEU A 9 16.56 67.93 -1.70
N VAL A 10 16.04 67.37 -2.83
CA VAL A 10 14.85 66.57 -2.86
C VAL A 10 15.26 65.14 -2.49
N ALA A 11 14.92 64.71 -1.28
CA ALA A 11 15.07 63.30 -0.85
C ALA A 11 13.95 62.47 -1.44
N ALA A 12 14.26 61.64 -2.43
CA ALA A 12 13.33 60.64 -2.97
C ALA A 12 13.26 59.45 -2.01
N LEU A 13 12.10 59.28 -1.34
CA LEU A 13 11.81 58.16 -0.46
C LEU A 13 11.35 56.99 -1.32
N PHE A 14 12.24 56.01 -1.56
CA PHE A 14 11.88 54.72 -2.19
C PHE A 14 11.10 53.85 -1.19
N LEU A 15 9.80 53.77 -1.33
CA LEU A 15 8.96 52.77 -0.67
C LEU A 15 9.22 51.40 -1.31
N LEU A 16 10.06 50.57 -0.69
CA LEU A 16 10.13 49.16 -1.02
C LEU A 16 8.81 48.51 -0.58
N SER A 17 7.97 48.23 -1.55
CA SER A 17 6.77 47.37 -1.38
C SER A 17 7.23 45.94 -1.17
N ALA A 18 7.31 45.49 0.08
CA ALA A 18 7.54 44.10 0.42
C ALA A 18 6.28 43.32 0.05
N CYS A 19 6.31 42.64 -1.10
CA CYS A 19 5.30 41.66 -1.48
C CYS A 19 5.46 40.47 -0.53
N PRO A 20 4.45 40.14 0.32
CA PRO A 20 4.56 38.96 1.16
C PRO A 20 4.62 37.71 0.24
N LEU A 21 5.74 37.00 0.24
CA LEU A 21 5.76 35.64 -0.27
C LEU A 21 4.73 34.84 0.54
N ARG A 22 3.57 34.63 -0.06
CA ARG A 22 2.65 33.60 0.44
C ARG A 22 3.39 32.29 0.34
N ALA A 23 3.89 31.78 1.47
CA ALA A 23 4.25 30.38 1.59
C ALA A 23 3.01 29.60 1.18
N ASN A 24 3.07 28.94 0.03
CA ASN A 24 2.01 28.03 -0.42
C ASN A 24 1.97 26.92 0.64
N ALA A 25 0.99 26.95 1.53
CA ALA A 25 0.78 25.85 2.47
C ALA A 25 0.67 24.61 1.62
N ALA A 26 1.52 23.61 1.88
CA ALA A 26 1.45 22.34 1.18
C ALA A 26 0.00 21.83 1.29
N ALA A 27 -0.61 21.51 0.16
CA ALA A 27 -1.97 21.01 0.15
C ALA A 27 -2.02 19.72 0.98
N ASP A 28 -3.00 19.60 1.88
CA ASP A 28 -3.15 18.44 2.75
C ASP A 28 -4.05 17.39 2.08
N PRO A 29 -3.51 16.23 1.66
CA PRO A 29 -4.29 15.14 1.08
C PRO A 29 -5.01 14.28 2.12
N SER A 30 -4.93 14.58 3.42
CA SER A 30 -5.63 13.80 4.45
C SER A 30 -7.13 13.79 4.19
N GLY A 31 -7.74 12.61 4.27
CA GLY A 31 -9.17 12.45 4.07
C GLY A 31 -9.54 11.06 3.60
N HIS A 32 -10.85 10.82 3.57
CA HIS A 32 -11.47 9.69 2.88
C HIS A 32 -11.78 10.10 1.44
N TRP A 33 -11.30 9.31 0.50
CA TRP A 33 -11.40 9.56 -0.93
C TRP A 33 -12.17 8.44 -1.60
N GLU A 34 -13.15 8.79 -2.42
CA GLU A 34 -13.92 7.83 -3.22
C GLU A 34 -13.82 8.17 -4.70
N GLY A 35 -13.77 7.17 -5.55
CA GLY A 35 -13.73 7.41 -6.98
C GLY A 35 -13.43 6.16 -7.79
N LYS A 36 -12.81 6.37 -8.95
CA LYS A 36 -12.67 5.31 -9.95
C LYS A 36 -11.33 5.34 -10.65
N ILE A 37 -10.89 4.14 -11.02
CA ILE A 37 -9.85 3.89 -12.00
C ILE A 37 -10.54 3.62 -13.34
N GLN A 38 -10.12 4.31 -14.41
CA GLN A 38 -10.66 4.14 -15.76
C GLN A 38 -9.92 3.00 -16.47
N MET A 39 -10.47 1.81 -16.41
CA MET A 39 -9.95 0.67 -17.16
C MET A 39 -10.42 0.75 -18.62
N PRO A 40 -9.74 0.09 -19.59
CA PRO A 40 -10.12 0.15 -21.00
C PRO A 40 -11.59 -0.19 -21.30
N ASP A 41 -12.12 -1.18 -20.58
CA ASP A 41 -13.46 -1.72 -20.85
C ASP A 41 -14.49 -1.41 -19.75
N ASN A 42 -14.05 -0.92 -18.58
CA ASN A 42 -14.90 -0.66 -17.43
C ASN A 42 -14.28 0.35 -16.46
N GLU A 43 -15.05 0.74 -15.46
CA GLU A 43 -14.58 1.55 -14.34
C GLU A 43 -14.46 0.68 -13.09
N LEU A 44 -13.35 0.81 -12.38
CA LEU A 44 -13.13 0.15 -11.10
C LEU A 44 -13.29 1.16 -9.97
N SER A 45 -14.35 1.04 -9.17
CA SER A 45 -14.54 1.85 -7.96
C SER A 45 -13.52 1.51 -6.90
N ILE A 46 -12.90 2.53 -6.32
CA ILE A 46 -11.94 2.40 -5.22
C ILE A 46 -12.25 3.42 -4.13
N THR A 47 -11.83 3.11 -2.91
CA THR A 47 -11.72 4.08 -1.82
C THR A 47 -10.28 4.13 -1.33
N VAL A 48 -9.82 5.32 -0.96
CA VAL A 48 -8.48 5.57 -0.44
C VAL A 48 -8.59 6.45 0.80
N ASP A 49 -7.97 6.02 1.88
CA ASP A 49 -7.83 6.80 3.10
C ASP A 49 -6.39 7.27 3.26
N LEU A 50 -6.18 8.57 3.43
CA LEU A 50 -4.87 9.18 3.61
C LEU A 50 -4.85 9.98 4.91
N ALA A 51 -3.83 9.77 5.75
CA ALA A 51 -3.69 10.49 7.02
C ALA A 51 -2.22 10.73 7.37
N ARG A 52 -1.99 11.72 8.25
CA ARG A 52 -0.71 11.89 8.91
C ARG A 52 -0.57 10.90 10.06
N SER A 53 0.59 10.26 10.16
CA SER A 53 0.92 9.45 11.34
C SER A 53 1.29 10.35 12.52
N ALA A 54 1.26 9.81 13.73
CA ALA A 54 1.70 10.51 14.94
C ALA A 54 3.19 10.95 14.88
N THR A 55 4.00 10.31 14.04
CA THR A 55 5.42 10.62 13.83
C THR A 55 5.64 11.62 12.69
N GLY A 56 4.56 12.17 12.08
CA GLY A 56 4.62 13.16 11.00
C GLY A 56 4.75 12.58 9.59
N GLY A 57 4.92 11.27 9.45
CA GLY A 57 4.89 10.57 8.16
C GLY A 57 3.47 10.46 7.59
N TRP A 58 3.37 9.90 6.40
CA TRP A 58 2.08 9.56 5.78
C TRP A 58 1.72 8.10 6.02
N MET A 59 0.43 7.83 6.17
CA MET A 59 -0.15 6.50 6.21
C MET A 59 -1.44 6.49 5.41
N GLY A 60 -1.81 5.33 4.89
CA GLY A 60 -3.06 5.20 4.17
C GLY A 60 -3.44 3.75 3.91
N SER A 61 -4.65 3.59 3.42
CA SER A 61 -5.20 2.31 2.98
C SER A 61 -6.04 2.47 1.73
N LEU A 62 -6.14 1.39 0.95
CA LEU A 62 -6.96 1.30 -0.25
C LEU A 62 -7.91 0.12 -0.15
N SER A 63 -9.16 0.33 -0.55
CA SER A 63 -10.16 -0.75 -0.69
C SER A 63 -10.78 -0.73 -2.08
N ILE A 64 -11.22 -1.91 -2.53
CA ILE A 64 -11.97 -2.11 -3.77
C ILE A 64 -13.34 -2.68 -3.39
N PRO A 65 -14.40 -1.84 -3.26
CA PRO A 65 -15.69 -2.26 -2.68
C PRO A 65 -16.37 -3.44 -3.37
N VAL A 66 -16.15 -3.61 -4.68
CA VAL A 66 -16.72 -4.72 -5.47
C VAL A 66 -15.95 -6.03 -5.35
N SER A 67 -14.86 -6.05 -4.58
CA SER A 67 -13.97 -7.21 -4.40
C SER A 67 -13.82 -7.58 -2.92
N THR A 68 -12.87 -8.47 -2.64
CA THR A 68 -12.45 -8.83 -1.28
C THR A 68 -11.26 -8.01 -0.78
N THR A 69 -10.81 -7.02 -1.56
CA THR A 69 -9.69 -6.16 -1.24
C THR A 69 -10.13 -5.05 -0.28
N ILE A 70 -9.73 -5.15 0.99
CA ILE A 70 -10.17 -4.22 2.04
C ILE A 70 -8.96 -3.73 2.83
N ASP A 71 -8.86 -2.41 3.00
CA ASP A 71 -7.87 -1.72 3.83
C ASP A 71 -6.42 -2.15 3.54
N VAL A 72 -6.07 -2.39 2.27
CA VAL A 72 -4.70 -2.70 1.86
C VAL A 72 -3.80 -1.51 2.21
N PRO A 73 -2.75 -1.69 3.01
CA PRO A 73 -1.90 -0.59 3.42
C PRO A 73 -1.15 0.01 2.22
N LEU A 74 -1.00 1.33 2.25
CA LEU A 74 -0.18 2.06 1.29
C LEU A 74 1.26 2.18 1.79
N SER A 75 2.20 2.20 0.85
CA SER A 75 3.63 2.39 1.08
C SER A 75 4.20 3.49 0.19
N ASP A 76 5.45 3.87 0.43
CA ASP A 76 6.22 4.83 -0.38
C ASP A 76 5.45 6.12 -0.67
N MET A 77 4.74 6.63 0.37
CA MET A 77 3.90 7.81 0.24
C MET A 77 4.75 9.08 0.28
N THR A 78 4.60 9.90 -0.76
CA THR A 78 5.20 11.24 -0.83
C THR A 78 4.14 12.28 -1.17
N VAL A 79 4.27 13.48 -0.57
CA VAL A 79 3.42 14.64 -0.83
C VAL A 79 4.32 15.86 -1.02
N GLU A 80 4.32 16.41 -2.22
CA GLU A 80 5.15 17.54 -2.61
C GLU A 80 4.26 18.61 -3.30
N GLY A 81 3.98 19.69 -2.58
CA GLY A 81 3.00 20.68 -3.05
C GLY A 81 1.61 20.04 -3.23
N THR A 82 1.13 19.99 -4.45
CA THR A 82 -0.13 19.29 -4.81
C THR A 82 0.09 17.84 -5.25
N ALA A 83 1.33 17.43 -5.54
CA ALA A 83 1.64 16.09 -6.00
C ALA A 83 1.53 15.09 -4.85
N VAL A 84 0.81 13.99 -5.09
CA VAL A 84 0.58 12.89 -4.14
C VAL A 84 0.92 11.59 -4.83
N ARG A 85 1.90 10.87 -4.30
CA ARG A 85 2.31 9.57 -4.80
C ARG A 85 2.24 8.53 -3.70
N PHE A 86 1.78 7.33 -4.04
CA PHE A 86 1.79 6.18 -3.13
C PHE A 86 1.77 4.87 -3.90
N MET A 87 2.15 3.79 -3.22
CA MET A 87 2.04 2.44 -3.73
C MET A 87 1.02 1.65 -2.92
N ALA A 88 0.26 0.78 -3.60
CA ALA A 88 -0.58 -0.22 -2.97
C ALA A 88 0.00 -1.62 -3.21
N SER A 89 0.10 -2.42 -2.15
CA SER A 89 0.55 -3.81 -2.22
C SER A 89 -0.54 -4.71 -2.83
N LEU A 90 -0.95 -4.38 -4.05
CA LEU A 90 -1.81 -5.19 -4.90
C LEU A 90 -0.96 -6.12 -5.78
N PRO A 91 -1.54 -7.17 -6.40
CA PRO A 91 -0.81 -7.97 -7.38
C PRO A 91 -0.15 -7.10 -8.45
N GLY A 92 1.19 -7.19 -8.57
CA GLY A 92 1.96 -6.42 -9.55
C GLY A 92 2.43 -5.03 -9.11
N LYS A 93 2.45 -4.72 -7.81
CA LYS A 93 2.94 -3.43 -7.27
C LYS A 93 2.32 -2.23 -7.99
N THR A 94 1.18 -1.80 -7.53
CA THR A 94 0.41 -0.74 -8.17
C THR A 94 0.81 0.62 -7.61
N THR A 95 1.29 1.52 -8.47
CA THR A 95 1.70 2.89 -8.12
C THR A 95 0.63 3.89 -8.55
N PHE A 96 0.26 4.78 -7.65
CA PHE A 96 -0.59 5.93 -7.90
C PHE A 96 0.27 7.18 -7.95
N ASP A 97 0.10 7.99 -8.99
CA ASP A 97 0.80 9.26 -9.18
C ASP A 97 -0.24 10.31 -9.56
N GLY A 98 -0.54 11.21 -8.65
CA GLY A 98 -1.66 12.13 -8.78
C GLY A 98 -1.37 13.54 -8.28
N SER A 99 -2.32 14.43 -8.53
CA SER A 99 -2.28 15.80 -8.07
C SER A 99 -3.61 16.22 -7.47
N LEU A 100 -3.54 16.96 -6.37
CA LEU A 100 -4.71 17.58 -5.76
C LEU A 100 -5.22 18.75 -6.61
N SER A 101 -6.53 18.89 -6.70
CA SER A 101 -7.17 20.08 -7.26
C SER A 101 -6.89 21.33 -6.40
N ALA A 102 -7.11 22.51 -6.97
CA ALA A 102 -6.86 23.78 -6.28
C ALA A 102 -7.69 23.97 -5.00
N ASP A 103 -8.85 23.37 -4.92
CA ASP A 103 -9.73 23.36 -3.74
C ASP A 103 -9.45 22.18 -2.78
N ALA A 104 -8.45 21.37 -3.12
CA ALA A 104 -8.05 20.15 -2.41
C ALA A 104 -9.16 19.09 -2.24
N ASN A 105 -10.25 19.16 -3.02
CA ASN A 105 -11.36 18.21 -2.96
C ASN A 105 -11.30 17.12 -4.05
N GLY A 106 -10.43 17.29 -5.05
CA GLY A 106 -10.16 16.33 -6.11
C GLY A 106 -8.72 15.80 -6.02
N LEU A 107 -8.51 14.52 -6.28
CA LEU A 107 -7.20 13.91 -6.50
C LEU A 107 -7.27 13.08 -7.78
N SER A 108 -6.51 13.48 -8.80
CA SER A 108 -6.54 12.83 -10.10
C SER A 108 -5.13 12.60 -10.64
N GLY A 109 -4.97 11.57 -11.46
CA GLY A 109 -3.68 11.19 -11.99
C GLY A 109 -3.71 9.85 -12.70
N THR A 110 -2.64 9.10 -12.57
CA THR A 110 -2.47 7.79 -13.22
C THR A 110 -2.15 6.68 -12.21
N VAL A 111 -2.65 5.50 -12.53
CA VAL A 111 -2.31 4.23 -11.86
C VAL A 111 -1.49 3.41 -12.82
N SER A 112 -0.34 2.95 -12.36
CA SER A 112 0.59 2.14 -13.16
C SER A 112 0.90 0.81 -12.48
N ASN A 113 0.88 -0.27 -13.26
CA ASN A 113 1.35 -1.60 -12.87
C ASN A 113 1.92 -2.33 -14.10
N PHE A 114 2.20 -3.64 -14.00
CA PHE A 114 2.73 -4.43 -15.11
C PHE A 114 1.78 -4.60 -16.30
N HIS A 115 0.49 -4.29 -16.16
CA HIS A 115 -0.50 -4.28 -17.26
C HIS A 115 -0.54 -2.95 -18.02
N GLY A 116 0.07 -1.89 -17.48
CA GLY A 116 0.07 -0.57 -18.11
C GLY A 116 -0.28 0.56 -17.16
N THR A 117 -0.65 1.68 -17.76
CA THR A 117 -0.99 2.91 -17.06
C THR A 117 -2.38 3.37 -17.48
N VAL A 118 -3.22 3.66 -16.51
CA VAL A 118 -4.60 4.12 -16.68
C VAL A 118 -4.91 5.31 -15.79
N PRO A 119 -5.84 6.22 -16.15
CA PRO A 119 -6.18 7.35 -15.30
C PRO A 119 -7.05 6.95 -14.12
N PHE A 120 -6.97 7.74 -13.05
CA PHE A 120 -7.89 7.68 -11.91
C PHE A 120 -8.41 9.07 -11.53
N GLN A 121 -9.56 9.11 -10.90
CA GLN A 121 -10.15 10.30 -10.31
C GLN A 121 -10.81 9.94 -8.98
N LEU A 122 -10.45 10.69 -7.92
CA LEU A 122 -11.03 10.56 -6.59
C LEU A 122 -11.57 11.92 -6.14
N THR A 123 -12.64 11.88 -5.36
CA THR A 123 -13.22 13.03 -4.68
C THR A 123 -13.14 12.80 -3.17
N ARG A 124 -12.78 13.84 -2.42
CA ARG A 124 -12.75 13.79 -0.97
C ARG A 124 -14.18 13.69 -0.42
N ASN A 125 -14.44 12.67 0.39
CA ASN A 125 -15.75 12.38 0.98
C ASN A 125 -15.66 12.16 2.50
N GLY A 126 -14.94 13.03 3.19
CA GLY A 126 -14.88 13.02 4.66
C GLY A 126 -13.50 12.81 5.24
N GLU A 127 -13.46 12.46 6.52
CA GLU A 127 -12.25 12.24 7.28
C GLU A 127 -11.68 10.85 7.01
N ALA A 128 -10.34 10.75 7.04
CA ALA A 128 -9.63 9.48 6.84
C ALA A 128 -9.97 8.45 7.93
N ARG A 129 -10.12 7.20 7.51
CA ARG A 129 -10.37 6.03 8.38
C ARG A 129 -9.31 4.96 8.13
N VAL A 130 -8.04 5.34 8.33
CA VAL A 130 -6.92 4.43 8.05
C VAL A 130 -6.89 3.32 9.10
N ASN A 131 -7.05 2.09 8.63
CA ASN A 131 -6.91 0.88 9.44
C ASN A 131 -5.52 0.28 9.20
N VAL A 132 -4.54 0.68 10.02
CA VAL A 132 -3.17 0.19 9.92
C VAL A 132 -3.10 -1.25 10.46
N PRO A 133 -2.58 -2.21 9.68
CA PRO A 133 -2.37 -3.56 10.19
C PRO A 133 -1.29 -3.55 11.28
N PRO A 134 -1.34 -4.50 12.23
CA PRO A 134 -0.24 -4.66 13.16
C PRO A 134 1.06 -5.02 12.42
N PRO A 135 2.22 -4.62 12.92
CA PRO A 135 3.49 -4.99 12.32
C PRO A 135 3.67 -6.51 12.32
N SER A 136 4.33 -7.03 11.30
CA SER A 136 4.75 -8.44 11.28
C SER A 136 5.74 -8.72 12.42
N SER A 137 5.72 -9.93 12.95
CA SER A 137 6.71 -10.39 13.94
C SER A 137 8.07 -10.65 13.28
N ALA A 138 9.12 -10.83 14.10
CA ALA A 138 10.38 -11.38 13.61
C ALA A 138 10.16 -12.77 12.96
N LEU A 139 10.96 -13.10 11.94
CA LEU A 139 10.89 -14.38 11.26
C LEU A 139 11.95 -15.36 11.79
N PRO A 140 11.57 -16.43 12.50
CA PRO A 140 12.49 -17.49 12.87
C PRO A 140 12.99 -18.26 11.64
N LYS A 141 14.25 -18.68 11.65
CA LYS A 141 14.87 -19.45 10.54
C LYS A 141 14.13 -20.74 10.18
N SER A 142 13.45 -21.36 11.12
CA SER A 142 12.63 -22.56 10.87
C SER A 142 11.52 -22.33 9.87
N PHE A 143 11.04 -21.09 9.73
CA PHE A 143 9.99 -20.72 8.78
C PHE A 143 10.53 -20.12 7.47
N GLU A 144 11.77 -19.64 7.42
CA GLU A 144 12.34 -19.00 6.22
C GLU A 144 12.31 -19.92 4.99
N GLY A 145 12.14 -19.33 3.81
CA GLY A 145 12.21 -19.99 2.51
C GLY A 145 10.87 -20.31 1.88
N ALA A 146 10.87 -21.24 0.93
CA ALA A 146 9.70 -21.64 0.20
C ALA A 146 9.00 -22.85 0.85
N TRP A 147 7.68 -22.85 0.74
CA TRP A 147 6.79 -23.88 1.21
C TRP A 147 5.74 -24.16 0.14
N GLU A 148 5.43 -25.40 -0.13
CA GLU A 148 4.44 -25.82 -1.12
C GLU A 148 3.25 -26.49 -0.45
N GLY A 149 2.05 -26.19 -0.93
CA GLY A 149 0.82 -26.78 -0.47
C GLY A 149 -0.25 -26.82 -1.56
N THR A 150 -1.32 -27.52 -1.27
CA THR A 150 -2.48 -27.59 -2.15
C THR A 150 -3.73 -27.18 -1.42
N LEU A 151 -4.56 -26.40 -2.09
CA LEU A 151 -5.83 -25.90 -1.59
C LEU A 151 -6.95 -26.47 -2.48
N ASP A 152 -7.89 -27.19 -1.91
CA ASP A 152 -9.07 -27.67 -2.63
C ASP A 152 -10.23 -26.70 -2.43
N VAL A 153 -10.66 -26.09 -3.52
CA VAL A 153 -11.79 -25.16 -3.55
C VAL A 153 -12.91 -25.77 -4.37
N GLY A 154 -13.82 -26.47 -3.71
CA GLY A 154 -14.98 -27.08 -4.37
C GLY A 154 -14.64 -28.15 -5.42
N GLY A 155 -13.61 -28.96 -5.16
CA GLY A 155 -13.12 -30.02 -6.07
C GLY A 155 -12.07 -29.53 -7.07
N LYS A 156 -11.75 -28.23 -7.10
CA LYS A 156 -10.62 -27.70 -7.88
C LYS A 156 -9.40 -27.56 -6.98
N VAL A 157 -8.42 -28.39 -7.21
CA VAL A 157 -7.13 -28.35 -6.49
C VAL A 157 -6.26 -27.25 -7.08
N MET A 158 -5.76 -26.36 -6.23
CA MET A 158 -4.82 -25.29 -6.58
C MET A 158 -3.51 -25.47 -5.84
N ARG A 159 -2.40 -25.35 -6.53
CA ARG A 159 -1.06 -25.40 -5.95
C ARG A 159 -0.65 -24.00 -5.49
N ILE A 160 -0.31 -23.91 -4.22
CA ILE A 160 0.06 -22.66 -3.56
C ILE A 160 1.50 -22.77 -3.09
N VAL A 161 2.31 -21.77 -3.43
CA VAL A 161 3.65 -21.58 -2.85
C VAL A 161 3.61 -20.42 -1.89
N LEU A 162 4.04 -20.65 -0.65
CA LEU A 162 4.27 -19.62 0.34
C LEU A 162 5.79 -19.33 0.37
N LYS A 163 6.17 -18.08 0.13
CA LYS A 163 7.55 -17.60 0.33
C LYS A 163 7.61 -16.77 1.60
N LEU A 164 8.51 -17.11 2.51
CA LEU A 164 8.78 -16.39 3.76
C LEU A 164 10.23 -15.93 3.77
N SER A 165 10.45 -14.64 4.00
CA SER A 165 11.78 -14.04 4.11
C SER A 165 11.80 -12.93 5.15
N PRO A 166 12.96 -12.67 5.81
CA PRO A 166 13.10 -11.51 6.66
C PRO A 166 13.23 -10.23 5.82
N ALA A 167 12.61 -9.15 6.31
CA ALA A 167 12.87 -7.79 5.86
C ALA A 167 14.22 -7.29 6.41
N ALA A 168 14.64 -6.09 6.00
CA ALA A 168 15.90 -5.49 6.48
C ALA A 168 15.94 -5.26 8.00
N ASP A 169 14.78 -5.04 8.63
CA ASP A 169 14.60 -4.89 10.08
C ASP A 169 14.40 -6.22 10.82
N GLY A 170 14.44 -7.35 10.11
CA GLY A 170 14.23 -8.70 10.64
C GLY A 170 12.76 -9.10 10.79
N THR A 171 11.81 -8.23 10.47
CA THR A 171 10.38 -8.60 10.46
C THR A 171 10.06 -9.54 9.30
N ALA A 172 9.04 -10.37 9.48
CA ALA A 172 8.64 -11.36 8.49
C ALA A 172 7.91 -10.70 7.30
N MET A 173 8.34 -11.05 6.10
CA MET A 173 7.62 -10.82 4.84
C MET A 173 7.14 -12.13 4.26
N ALA A 174 5.97 -12.13 3.64
CA ALA A 174 5.44 -13.30 2.96
C ALA A 174 4.73 -12.94 1.66
N THR A 175 4.77 -13.89 0.72
CA THR A 175 3.99 -13.86 -0.52
C THR A 175 3.41 -15.23 -0.75
N LEU A 176 2.11 -15.31 -1.06
CA LEU A 176 1.47 -16.51 -1.56
C LEU A 176 1.45 -16.46 -3.10
N ILE A 177 1.77 -17.56 -3.75
CA ILE A 177 1.77 -17.68 -5.22
C ILE A 177 0.81 -18.79 -5.62
N ASN A 178 -0.18 -18.46 -6.42
CA ASN A 178 -1.07 -19.46 -7.01
C ASN A 178 -0.50 -19.89 -8.37
N LEU A 179 0.09 -21.09 -8.41
CA LEU A 179 0.74 -21.61 -9.61
C LEU A 179 -0.25 -21.92 -10.73
N ASP A 180 -1.49 -22.25 -10.39
CA ASP A 180 -2.52 -22.67 -11.35
C ASP A 180 -3.35 -21.49 -11.90
N GLN A 181 -3.04 -20.27 -11.41
CA GLN A 181 -3.60 -19.01 -11.90
C GLN A 181 -2.50 -18.08 -12.43
N GLY A 182 -1.64 -18.59 -13.31
CA GLY A 182 -0.61 -17.80 -13.97
C GLY A 182 0.51 -17.29 -13.03
N ASN A 183 0.82 -18.03 -11.98
CA ASN A 183 1.78 -17.62 -10.94
C ASN A 183 1.40 -16.30 -10.25
N GLN A 184 0.11 -16.06 -10.09
CA GLN A 184 -0.37 -14.84 -9.45
C GLN A 184 0.16 -14.72 -8.03
N GLU A 185 0.89 -13.64 -7.78
CA GLU A 185 1.37 -13.29 -6.44
C GLU A 185 0.25 -12.60 -5.64
N ILE A 186 0.01 -13.11 -4.45
CA ILE A 186 -0.94 -12.57 -3.47
C ILE A 186 -0.12 -12.04 -2.29
N PRO A 187 -0.01 -10.72 -2.12
CA PRO A 187 0.71 -10.13 -1.01
C PRO A 187 0.09 -10.53 0.33
N VAL A 188 0.94 -10.90 1.28
CA VAL A 188 0.57 -11.08 2.68
C VAL A 188 0.78 -9.76 3.40
N THR A 189 -0.27 -9.27 4.04
CA THR A 189 -0.25 -7.97 4.73
C THR A 189 0.48 -8.05 6.08
N THR A 190 0.24 -9.13 6.83
CA THR A 190 0.82 -9.34 8.15
C THR A 190 1.22 -10.80 8.34
N VAL A 191 2.39 -11.00 8.90
CA VAL A 191 2.90 -12.31 9.31
C VAL A 191 3.12 -12.30 10.82
N THR A 192 2.47 -13.21 11.54
CA THR A 192 2.70 -13.41 12.97
C THR A 192 3.23 -14.79 13.21
N VAL A 193 4.41 -14.87 13.83
CA VAL A 193 4.98 -16.15 14.32
C VAL A 193 5.06 -16.09 15.83
N LYS A 194 4.47 -17.08 16.48
CA LYS A 194 4.55 -17.26 17.93
C LYS A 194 4.87 -18.72 18.21
N GLU A 195 6.08 -18.97 18.71
CA GLU A 195 6.59 -20.34 18.88
C GLU A 195 6.54 -21.15 17.56
N ALA A 196 5.76 -22.23 17.51
CA ALA A 196 5.56 -23.02 16.31
C ALA A 196 4.34 -22.58 15.47
N GLN A 197 3.59 -21.55 15.90
CA GLN A 197 2.40 -21.09 15.22
C GLN A 197 2.74 -20.02 14.18
N LEU A 198 2.21 -20.17 12.97
CA LEU A 198 2.26 -19.20 11.88
C LEU A 198 0.86 -18.70 11.58
N GLN A 199 0.68 -17.39 11.60
CA GLN A 199 -0.53 -16.74 11.08
C GLN A 199 -0.15 -15.78 9.96
N LEU A 200 -0.86 -15.86 8.84
CA LEU A 200 -0.76 -14.97 7.70
C LEU A 200 -2.08 -14.27 7.50
N GLU A 201 -2.06 -12.98 7.21
CA GLU A 201 -3.23 -12.20 6.82
C GLU A 201 -2.98 -11.56 5.45
N SER A 202 -3.92 -11.72 4.52
CA SER A 202 -3.90 -11.02 3.24
C SER A 202 -5.17 -10.19 3.09
N ARG A 203 -5.04 -8.87 3.15
CA ARG A 203 -6.14 -7.91 2.95
C ARG A 203 -6.57 -7.81 1.50
N VAL A 204 -5.71 -8.22 0.57
CA VAL A 204 -6.01 -8.25 -0.87
C VAL A 204 -7.12 -9.25 -1.20
N VAL A 205 -7.13 -10.38 -0.52
CA VAL A 205 -8.13 -11.43 -0.73
C VAL A 205 -9.03 -11.65 0.49
N SER A 206 -8.89 -10.80 1.53
CA SER A 206 -9.56 -10.96 2.84
C SER A 206 -9.44 -12.40 3.36
N GLY A 207 -8.21 -12.91 3.34
CA GLY A 207 -7.90 -14.28 3.72
C GLY A 207 -6.90 -14.36 4.86
N THR A 208 -7.03 -15.39 5.68
CA THR A 208 -6.15 -15.70 6.80
C THR A 208 -5.74 -17.15 6.77
N TYR A 209 -4.45 -17.41 6.93
CA TYR A 209 -3.92 -18.76 7.21
C TYR A 209 -3.53 -18.86 8.67
N ARG A 210 -3.83 -20.00 9.29
CA ARG A 210 -3.33 -20.36 10.61
C ARG A 210 -2.83 -21.78 10.59
N GLY A 211 -1.56 -22.00 10.91
CA GLY A 211 -0.94 -23.30 10.92
C GLY A 211 0.11 -23.44 12.00
N THR A 212 0.48 -24.68 12.29
CA THR A 212 1.49 -25.04 13.29
C THR A 212 2.60 -25.85 12.62
N LEU A 213 3.85 -25.44 12.82
CA LEU A 213 5.02 -26.19 12.36
C LEU A 213 5.19 -27.43 13.24
N GLY A 214 5.01 -28.58 12.63
CA GLY A 214 5.16 -29.88 13.28
C GLY A 214 6.62 -30.38 13.31
N PRO A 215 6.90 -31.42 14.10
CA PRO A 215 8.22 -32.02 14.19
C PRO A 215 8.68 -32.66 12.88
N GLY A 216 7.76 -33.01 12.00
CA GLY A 216 8.03 -33.51 10.64
C GLY A 216 8.48 -32.45 9.64
N GLY A 217 8.57 -31.18 10.03
CA GLY A 217 8.98 -30.10 9.15
C GLY A 217 7.88 -29.65 8.18
N GLU A 218 6.61 -29.90 8.49
CA GLU A 218 5.44 -29.41 7.76
C GLU A 218 4.67 -28.40 8.60
N ILE A 219 3.98 -27.46 7.96
CA ILE A 219 3.07 -26.52 8.62
C ILE A 219 1.65 -26.97 8.33
N VAL A 220 0.98 -27.52 9.34
CA VAL A 220 -0.39 -28.03 9.24
C VAL A 220 -1.35 -26.95 9.69
N GLY A 221 -2.31 -26.59 8.85
CA GLY A 221 -3.24 -25.51 9.17
C GLY A 221 -4.44 -25.42 8.24
N GLU A 222 -5.09 -24.28 8.29
CA GLU A 222 -6.26 -23.94 7.49
C GLU A 222 -6.15 -22.55 6.90
N TRP A 223 -6.66 -22.40 5.68
CA TRP A 223 -6.95 -21.13 5.06
C TRP A 223 -8.40 -20.76 5.28
N VAL A 224 -8.65 -19.57 5.76
CA VAL A 224 -10.01 -19.03 5.97
C VAL A 224 -10.18 -17.82 5.09
N GLN A 225 -11.20 -17.85 4.23
CA GLN A 225 -11.57 -16.73 3.39
C GLN A 225 -13.09 -16.57 3.38
N ARG A 226 -13.58 -15.40 3.77
CA ARG A 226 -15.00 -15.19 4.07
C ARG A 226 -15.45 -16.21 5.14
N ALA A 227 -16.50 -17.01 4.86
CA ALA A 227 -16.98 -18.05 5.79
C ALA A 227 -16.43 -19.45 5.47
N VAL A 228 -15.58 -19.60 4.45
CA VAL A 228 -15.05 -20.88 3.99
C VAL A 228 -13.73 -21.18 4.69
N ARG A 229 -13.61 -22.40 5.25
CA ARG A 229 -12.39 -22.95 5.87
C ARG A 229 -11.89 -24.11 5.02
N LEU A 230 -10.64 -24.05 4.63
CA LEU A 230 -10.01 -25.03 3.75
C LEU A 230 -8.72 -25.54 4.41
N PRO A 231 -8.58 -26.85 4.61
CA PRO A 231 -7.32 -27.42 5.07
C PRO A 231 -6.18 -27.06 4.11
N LEU A 232 -5.06 -26.66 4.64
CA LEU A 232 -3.86 -26.33 3.86
C LEU A 232 -2.63 -26.73 4.65
N VAL A 233 -1.88 -27.68 4.10
CA VAL A 233 -0.62 -28.16 4.66
C VAL A 233 0.51 -27.70 3.77
N PHE A 234 1.47 -26.98 4.34
CA PHE A 234 2.68 -26.57 3.64
C PHE A 234 3.84 -27.51 3.98
N ARG A 235 4.60 -27.90 2.95
CA ARG A 235 5.82 -28.70 3.03
C ARG A 235 6.97 -28.01 2.34
N ARG A 236 8.18 -28.33 2.73
CA ARG A 236 9.37 -27.87 1.98
C ARG A 236 9.37 -28.51 0.58
N PRO A 237 9.73 -27.74 -0.46
CA PRO A 237 9.95 -28.32 -1.78
C PRO A 237 10.95 -29.47 -1.68
N VAL A 238 10.65 -30.58 -2.34
CA VAL A 238 11.63 -31.66 -2.49
C VAL A 238 12.71 -31.14 -3.43
N ALA A 239 13.97 -31.14 -2.99
CA ALA A 239 15.08 -30.80 -3.86
C ALA A 239 15.06 -31.76 -5.06
N THR A 240 14.69 -31.26 -6.24
CA THR A 240 14.84 -32.01 -7.48
C THR A 240 16.34 -31.98 -7.79
N GLU A 241 17.03 -33.10 -7.59
CA GLU A 241 18.39 -33.25 -8.09
C GLU A 241 18.36 -33.01 -9.60
N SER A 242 19.01 -31.94 -10.04
CA SER A 242 19.24 -31.68 -11.46
C SER A 242 20.14 -32.80 -11.99
N ARG A 243 19.58 -33.70 -12.80
CA ARG A 243 20.37 -34.62 -13.64
C ARG A 243 20.93 -33.87 -14.85
#